data_162cc4f406d04a6ad7176b78ec200537
#
_entry.id   162cc4f406d04a6ad7176b78ec200537
#
_cell.length_a   1.000
_cell.length_b   1.000
_cell.length_c   1.000
_cell.angle_alpha   90.00
_cell.angle_beta   90.00
_cell.angle_gamma   90.00
#
_symmetry.space_group_name_H-M   'P 1'
#
loop_
_entity.id
_entity.type
_entity.pdbx_description
1 polymer ?
#
loop_
_entity_poly.entity_id
_entity_poly.type
_entity_poly.pdbx_seq_one_letter_code
_entity_poly.pdbx_strand_id
1 'polypeptide(L)'
;MRKFISQNADCAKMCIAYFAIRSVWRDIIALITQRYEERSRMTVLVTGGCGYIGAHVVHALHETKQNVVVVDDLSYGKPTRIEGARLYGMDIASPDAGKRLAQIMKDEHVDAVIHFAARKQVGESVEKPLWYYQQNINGMLNVLEGMKDSGVKKLVFSSSAATYGVPPVEVVPEDVVPMLPINPYGQTKLFGEWMARACEHTYGIRFCALRYFNVAGCGPVELEDPAILNLIPMLLDRLQRGKAPAIFGDDYPTPDGTCVRDYIHVSDLADAHLAALQYLERDERKYDAFNVGTGKGTSVREIVEEVRRVTGLPFRETVLERRAGDPPQLIGSAKRINEEMGWHARYDVKDIVESAWNAWQANPEHHIDVASWKQLD
;
A
#
# COMPACT_ATOMS: atom_id res chain seq x y z
N MET A 1 4.18 64.53 -44.19
CA MET A 1 3.87 63.11 -44.53
C MET A 1 5.02 62.14 -44.26
N ARG A 2 6.25 62.32 -44.73
CA ARG A 2 7.39 61.38 -44.49
C ARG A 2 7.76 61.14 -43.04
N LYS A 3 7.68 62.11 -42.13
CA LYS A 3 7.95 61.94 -40.69
C LYS A 3 6.90 61.11 -39.94
N PHE A 4 5.65 61.13 -40.35
CA PHE A 4 4.55 60.36 -39.75
C PHE A 4 4.62 58.86 -40.12
N ILE A 5 5.12 58.53 -41.32
CA ILE A 5 5.28 57.13 -41.78
C ILE A 5 6.47 56.49 -41.11
N SER A 6 7.54 57.26 -40.82
CA SER A 6 8.72 56.76 -40.08
C SER A 6 8.41 56.41 -38.59
N GLN A 7 7.62 57.23 -37.91
CA GLN A 7 7.24 56.99 -36.51
C GLN A 7 6.34 55.75 -36.36
N ASN A 8 5.45 55.46 -37.28
CA ASN A 8 4.61 54.27 -37.28
C ASN A 8 5.39 52.96 -37.58
N ALA A 9 6.42 53.05 -38.43
CA ALA A 9 7.28 51.93 -38.71
C ALA A 9 8.20 51.51 -37.52
N ASP A 10 8.64 52.49 -36.77
CA ASP A 10 9.46 52.21 -35.54
C ASP A 10 8.60 51.70 -34.38
N CYS A 11 7.38 52.17 -34.24
CA CYS A 11 6.42 51.63 -33.28
C CYS A 11 6.03 50.19 -33.59
N ALA A 12 5.82 49.84 -34.86
CA ALA A 12 5.55 48.48 -35.30
C ALA A 12 6.75 47.51 -35.04
N LYS A 13 7.97 47.99 -35.28
CA LYS A 13 9.18 47.19 -34.97
C LYS A 13 9.34 46.99 -33.47
N MET A 14 9.07 48.00 -32.64
CA MET A 14 9.08 47.87 -31.16
C MET A 14 8.02 46.89 -30.69
N CYS A 15 6.80 46.93 -31.22
CA CYS A 15 5.78 45.94 -30.90
C CYS A 15 6.18 44.51 -31.27
N ILE A 16 6.73 44.30 -32.46
CA ILE A 16 7.20 42.99 -32.90
C ILE A 16 8.35 42.48 -32.00
N ALA A 17 9.31 43.35 -31.67
CA ALA A 17 10.40 43.01 -30.76
C ALA A 17 9.87 42.69 -29.35
N TYR A 18 8.89 43.43 -28.84
CA TYR A 18 8.27 43.16 -27.54
C TYR A 18 7.55 41.78 -27.52
N PHE A 19 6.79 41.44 -28.55
CA PHE A 19 6.13 40.16 -28.64
C PHE A 19 7.16 38.98 -28.83
N ALA A 20 8.21 39.19 -29.58
CA ALA A 20 9.28 38.19 -29.73
C ALA A 20 10.01 37.95 -28.40
N ILE A 21 10.37 39.03 -27.66
CA ILE A 21 11.00 38.92 -26.35
C ILE A 21 10.07 38.19 -25.36
N ARG A 22 8.79 38.52 -25.35
CA ARG A 22 7.78 37.91 -24.47
C ARG A 22 7.60 36.42 -24.78
N SER A 23 7.66 36.01 -26.05
CA SER A 23 7.63 34.60 -26.45
C SER A 23 8.86 33.85 -25.93
N VAL A 24 10.06 34.41 -26.14
CA VAL A 24 11.30 33.80 -25.66
C VAL A 24 11.34 33.64 -24.13
N TRP A 25 10.88 34.67 -23.41
CA TRP A 25 10.78 34.58 -21.93
C TRP A 25 9.77 33.53 -21.48
N ARG A 26 8.65 33.39 -22.17
CA ARG A 26 7.66 32.33 -21.87
C ARG A 26 8.27 30.94 -22.05
N ASP A 27 9.03 30.74 -23.14
CA ASP A 27 9.65 29.47 -23.44
C ASP A 27 10.82 29.14 -22.46
N ILE A 28 11.59 30.16 -22.05
CA ILE A 28 12.62 30.02 -21.01
C ILE A 28 11.98 29.67 -19.64
N ILE A 29 10.89 30.36 -19.26
CA ILE A 29 10.17 30.07 -18.01
C ILE A 29 9.61 28.65 -18.06
N ALA A 30 9.02 28.22 -19.18
CA ALA A 30 8.49 26.87 -19.35
C ALA A 30 9.63 25.82 -19.22
N LEU A 31 10.78 26.04 -19.85
CA LEU A 31 11.96 25.18 -19.73
C LEU A 31 12.53 25.12 -18.30
N ILE A 32 12.58 26.25 -17.59
CA ILE A 32 13.03 26.31 -16.20
C ILE A 32 12.03 25.59 -15.30
N THR A 33 10.72 25.80 -15.50
CA THR A 33 9.67 25.10 -14.75
C THR A 33 9.72 23.61 -14.99
N GLN A 34 9.84 23.17 -16.24
CA GLN A 34 9.97 21.76 -16.59
C GLN A 34 11.22 21.12 -15.94
N ARG A 35 12.38 21.78 -16.00
CA ARG A 35 13.62 21.31 -15.35
C ARG A 35 13.50 21.29 -13.84
N TYR A 36 12.77 22.22 -13.24
CA TYR A 36 12.50 22.22 -11.81
C TYR A 36 11.57 21.09 -11.42
N GLU A 37 10.51 20.84 -12.19
CA GLU A 37 9.61 19.70 -11.99
C GLU A 37 10.33 18.36 -12.19
N GLU A 38 11.19 18.23 -13.19
CA GLU A 38 12.01 17.03 -13.42
C GLU A 38 13.01 16.78 -12.26
N ARG A 39 13.59 17.84 -11.68
CA ARG A 39 14.50 17.76 -10.52
C ARG A 39 13.76 17.48 -9.19
N SER A 40 12.47 17.75 -9.12
CA SER A 40 11.67 17.48 -7.92
C SER A 40 11.07 16.07 -7.89
N ARG A 41 11.20 15.28 -8.97
CA ARG A 41 10.71 13.91 -9.04
C ARG A 41 11.65 12.97 -8.31
N MET A 42 11.13 12.28 -7.32
CA MET A 42 11.83 11.16 -6.71
C MET A 42 11.74 9.92 -7.61
N THR A 43 12.81 9.10 -7.61
CA THR A 43 12.75 7.73 -8.11
C THR A 43 12.55 6.80 -6.93
N VAL A 44 11.42 6.11 -6.88
CA VAL A 44 11.04 5.20 -5.79
C VAL A 44 11.13 3.76 -6.26
N LEU A 45 11.94 2.95 -5.57
CA LEU A 45 11.98 1.51 -5.79
C LEU A 45 10.93 0.85 -4.90
N VAL A 46 10.01 0.10 -5.54
CA VAL A 46 8.92 -0.62 -4.86
C VAL A 46 9.16 -2.12 -5.00
N THR A 47 9.47 -2.79 -3.90
CA THR A 47 9.55 -4.26 -3.91
C THR A 47 8.17 -4.86 -3.65
N GLY A 48 7.78 -5.88 -4.40
CA GLY A 48 6.42 -6.42 -4.34
C GLY A 48 5.37 -5.49 -4.99
N GLY A 49 5.81 -4.67 -5.94
CA GLY A 49 4.96 -3.66 -6.58
C GLY A 49 3.85 -4.23 -7.47
N CYS A 50 3.96 -5.47 -7.94
CA CYS A 50 2.92 -6.13 -8.74
C CYS A 50 1.80 -6.74 -7.90
N GLY A 51 1.95 -6.80 -6.58
CA GLY A 51 0.95 -7.31 -5.63
C GLY A 51 -0.22 -6.35 -5.44
N TYR A 52 -1.17 -6.72 -4.55
CA TYR A 52 -2.38 -5.93 -4.29
C TYR A 52 -2.06 -4.51 -3.82
N ILE A 53 -1.43 -4.36 -2.66
CA ILE A 53 -1.11 -3.04 -2.07
C ILE A 53 -0.05 -2.33 -2.90
N GLY A 54 1.00 -3.07 -3.33
CA GLY A 54 2.11 -2.50 -4.10
C GLY A 54 1.65 -1.82 -5.39
N ALA A 55 0.73 -2.43 -6.15
CA ALA A 55 0.22 -1.87 -7.40
C ALA A 55 -0.60 -0.58 -7.18
N HIS A 56 -1.38 -0.49 -6.11
CA HIS A 56 -2.07 0.75 -5.75
C HIS A 56 -1.10 1.87 -5.36
N VAL A 57 0.00 1.53 -4.68
CA VAL A 57 1.05 2.52 -4.36
C VAL A 57 1.82 2.95 -5.60
N VAL A 58 2.14 2.01 -6.51
CA VAL A 58 2.73 2.35 -7.82
C VAL A 58 1.82 3.32 -8.59
N HIS A 59 0.52 3.04 -8.64
CA HIS A 59 -0.46 3.92 -9.27
C HIS A 59 -0.47 5.32 -8.63
N ALA A 60 -0.55 5.42 -7.30
CA ALA A 60 -0.54 6.70 -6.57
C ALA A 60 0.79 7.48 -6.77
N LEU A 61 1.92 6.79 -6.86
CA LEU A 61 3.21 7.41 -7.19
C LEU A 61 3.21 7.99 -8.61
N HIS A 62 2.63 7.29 -9.59
CA HIS A 62 2.49 7.80 -10.96
C HIS A 62 1.56 9.02 -11.03
N GLU A 63 0.42 9.01 -10.31
CA GLU A 63 -0.48 10.17 -10.23
C GLU A 63 0.24 11.41 -9.67
N THR A 64 1.17 11.23 -8.73
CA THR A 64 2.03 12.29 -8.21
C THR A 64 3.29 12.53 -9.03
N LYS A 65 3.38 11.95 -10.24
CA LYS A 65 4.46 12.12 -11.21
C LYS A 65 5.84 11.68 -10.72
N GLN A 66 5.91 10.73 -9.76
CA GLN A 66 7.18 10.14 -9.34
C GLN A 66 7.65 9.09 -10.37
N ASN A 67 8.97 8.88 -10.45
CA ASN A 67 9.53 7.76 -11.20
C ASN A 67 9.44 6.49 -10.35
N VAL A 68 9.01 5.39 -10.95
CA VAL A 68 8.81 4.13 -10.22
C VAL A 68 9.61 3.00 -10.86
N VAL A 69 10.37 2.31 -10.01
CA VAL A 69 11.06 1.07 -10.34
C VAL A 69 10.49 -0.04 -9.46
N VAL A 70 10.10 -1.15 -10.06
CA VAL A 70 9.50 -2.28 -9.35
C VAL A 70 10.43 -3.48 -9.37
N VAL A 71 10.57 -4.14 -8.22
CA VAL A 71 11.20 -5.45 -8.07
C VAL A 71 10.16 -6.42 -7.53
N ASP A 72 9.88 -7.51 -8.26
CA ASP A 72 8.85 -8.48 -7.90
C ASP A 72 9.22 -9.88 -8.42
N ASP A 73 8.89 -10.94 -7.68
CA ASP A 73 9.11 -12.32 -8.12
C ASP A 73 7.95 -12.87 -8.98
N LEU A 74 6.88 -12.08 -9.12
CA LEU A 74 5.66 -12.39 -9.87
C LEU A 74 4.94 -13.65 -9.39
N SER A 75 5.15 -14.06 -8.13
CA SER A 75 4.51 -15.24 -7.56
C SER A 75 3.00 -15.05 -7.34
N TYR A 76 2.52 -13.83 -7.17
CA TYR A 76 1.11 -13.47 -7.03
C TYR A 76 0.68 -12.30 -7.91
N GLY A 77 1.59 -11.36 -8.17
CA GLY A 77 1.32 -10.16 -8.96
C GLY A 77 1.43 -10.40 -10.47
N LYS A 78 0.87 -9.49 -11.25
CA LYS A 78 0.98 -9.49 -12.72
C LYS A 78 1.65 -8.19 -13.20
N PRO A 79 2.56 -8.23 -14.20
CA PRO A 79 3.21 -7.02 -14.74
C PRO A 79 2.23 -5.96 -15.26
N THR A 80 1.07 -6.37 -15.76
CA THR A 80 0.02 -5.48 -16.27
C THR A 80 -0.56 -4.53 -15.22
N ARG A 81 -0.29 -4.78 -13.93
CA ARG A 81 -0.79 -3.96 -12.82
C ARG A 81 0.05 -2.70 -12.54
N ILE A 82 1.24 -2.62 -13.15
CA ILE A 82 2.23 -1.56 -12.90
C ILE A 82 2.63 -0.87 -14.19
N GLU A 83 1.66 -0.66 -15.09
CA GLU A 83 1.91 -0.01 -16.37
C GLU A 83 2.65 1.32 -16.19
N GLY A 84 3.69 1.54 -17.01
CA GLY A 84 4.56 2.72 -16.92
C GLY A 84 5.74 2.61 -15.94
N ALA A 85 5.78 1.61 -15.04
CA ALA A 85 6.93 1.37 -14.17
C ALA A 85 7.94 0.40 -14.82
N ARG A 86 9.23 0.59 -14.52
CA ARG A 86 10.27 -0.36 -14.91
C ARG A 86 10.26 -1.57 -13.97
N LEU A 87 10.14 -2.78 -14.51
CA LEU A 87 10.07 -4.03 -13.75
C LEU A 87 11.37 -4.82 -13.82
N TYR A 88 11.85 -5.26 -12.66
CA TYR A 88 12.91 -6.25 -12.49
C TYR A 88 12.33 -7.52 -11.85
N GLY A 89 12.24 -8.60 -12.62
CA GLY A 89 11.79 -9.92 -12.13
C GLY A 89 12.87 -10.57 -11.26
N MET A 90 12.65 -10.64 -9.93
CA MET A 90 13.64 -11.19 -9.01
C MET A 90 13.02 -11.55 -7.66
N ASP A 91 13.40 -12.74 -7.15
CA ASP A 91 13.19 -13.08 -5.73
C ASP A 91 14.23 -12.34 -4.86
N ILE A 92 13.75 -11.42 -4.04
CA ILE A 92 14.62 -10.62 -3.16
C ILE A 92 15.22 -11.44 -2.00
N ALA A 93 14.72 -12.64 -1.72
CA ALA A 93 15.26 -13.53 -0.70
C ALA A 93 16.42 -14.39 -1.23
N SER A 94 16.73 -14.33 -2.53
CA SER A 94 17.84 -15.10 -3.13
C SER A 94 19.21 -14.61 -2.63
N PRO A 95 20.24 -15.47 -2.58
CA PRO A 95 21.55 -15.15 -1.98
C PRO A 95 22.24 -13.91 -2.55
N ASP A 96 22.10 -13.64 -3.85
CA ASP A 96 22.77 -12.51 -4.52
C ASP A 96 21.87 -11.27 -4.65
N ALA A 97 20.67 -11.30 -4.07
CA ALA A 97 19.69 -10.24 -4.25
C ALA A 97 20.17 -8.89 -3.71
N GLY A 98 20.89 -8.84 -2.60
CA GLY A 98 21.43 -7.58 -2.04
C GLY A 98 22.35 -6.83 -3.02
N LYS A 99 23.27 -7.54 -3.67
CA LYS A 99 24.16 -6.95 -4.69
C LYS A 99 23.39 -6.48 -5.93
N ARG A 100 22.41 -7.27 -6.39
CA ARG A 100 21.58 -6.91 -7.54
C ARG A 100 20.71 -5.68 -7.22
N LEU A 101 20.13 -5.62 -6.03
CA LEU A 101 19.36 -4.47 -5.57
C LEU A 101 20.24 -3.21 -5.50
N ALA A 102 21.46 -3.31 -4.96
CA ALA A 102 22.40 -2.20 -4.94
C ALA A 102 22.72 -1.67 -6.36
N GLN A 103 22.90 -2.58 -7.32
CA GLN A 103 23.14 -2.20 -8.71
C GLN A 103 21.92 -1.51 -9.32
N ILE A 104 20.71 -2.10 -9.18
CA ILE A 104 19.46 -1.50 -9.65
C ILE A 104 19.28 -0.10 -9.05
N MET A 105 19.46 0.06 -7.74
CA MET A 105 19.31 1.36 -7.07
C MET A 105 20.27 2.42 -7.61
N LYS A 106 21.50 2.03 -7.97
CA LYS A 106 22.48 2.94 -8.59
C LYS A 106 22.12 3.30 -10.03
N ASP A 107 21.79 2.30 -10.85
CA ASP A 107 21.50 2.48 -12.28
C ASP A 107 20.24 3.32 -12.51
N GLU A 108 19.23 3.13 -11.65
CA GLU A 108 17.95 3.84 -11.71
C GLU A 108 17.94 5.13 -10.88
N HIS A 109 19.04 5.50 -10.24
CA HIS A 109 19.15 6.70 -9.38
C HIS A 109 18.05 6.75 -8.31
N VAL A 110 17.86 5.65 -7.58
CA VAL A 110 16.80 5.51 -6.58
C VAL A 110 17.03 6.44 -5.39
N ASP A 111 16.01 7.19 -5.00
CA ASP A 111 16.01 8.11 -3.85
C ASP A 111 15.43 7.47 -2.58
N ALA A 112 14.46 6.56 -2.75
CA ALA A 112 13.75 5.91 -1.64
C ALA A 112 13.30 4.50 -2.01
N VAL A 113 13.10 3.66 -1.00
CA VAL A 113 12.55 2.30 -1.13
C VAL A 113 11.24 2.20 -0.38
N ILE A 114 10.23 1.58 -1.01
CA ILE A 114 9.03 1.07 -0.35
C ILE A 114 9.08 -0.45 -0.42
N HIS A 115 9.08 -1.11 0.73
CA HIS A 115 9.28 -2.55 0.81
C HIS A 115 7.99 -3.29 1.18
N PHE A 116 7.32 -3.90 0.18
CA PHE A 116 6.14 -4.76 0.36
C PHE A 116 6.47 -6.25 0.26
N ALA A 117 7.44 -6.63 -0.58
CA ALA A 117 7.70 -8.03 -0.92
C ALA A 117 7.88 -8.90 0.33
N ALA A 118 6.88 -9.76 0.59
CA ALA A 118 6.85 -10.67 1.72
C ALA A 118 5.78 -11.74 1.51
N ARG A 119 5.95 -12.92 2.12
CA ARG A 119 4.88 -13.90 2.29
C ARG A 119 3.98 -13.43 3.43
N LYS A 120 2.63 -13.41 3.22
CA LYS A 120 1.70 -12.66 4.10
C LYS A 120 0.62 -13.52 4.78
N GLN A 121 0.51 -14.81 4.47
CA GLN A 121 -0.53 -15.67 4.99
C GLN A 121 -0.20 -16.15 6.41
N VAL A 122 -1.03 -15.76 7.38
CA VAL A 122 -0.84 -16.13 8.80
C VAL A 122 -0.88 -17.65 8.99
N GLY A 123 -1.89 -18.33 8.46
CA GLY A 123 -2.02 -19.79 8.56
C GLY A 123 -0.83 -20.53 7.96
N GLU A 124 -0.45 -20.18 6.72
CA GLU A 124 0.72 -20.77 6.06
C GLU A 124 2.03 -20.53 6.83
N SER A 125 2.13 -19.37 7.52
CA SER A 125 3.33 -19.08 8.33
C SER A 125 3.49 -20.06 9.49
N VAL A 126 2.39 -20.54 10.05
CA VAL A 126 2.39 -21.56 11.12
C VAL A 126 2.78 -22.93 10.57
N GLU A 127 2.31 -23.26 9.36
CA GLU A 127 2.62 -24.53 8.70
C GLU A 127 4.07 -24.58 8.16
N LYS A 128 4.59 -23.43 7.67
CA LYS A 128 5.90 -23.33 7.01
C LYS A 128 6.79 -22.25 7.63
N PRO A 129 7.07 -22.28 8.94
CA PRO A 129 7.72 -21.17 9.64
C PRO A 129 9.12 -20.84 9.10
N LEU A 130 9.95 -21.86 8.83
CA LEU A 130 11.30 -21.65 8.32
C LEU A 130 11.32 -20.98 6.94
N TRP A 131 10.37 -21.34 6.08
CA TRP A 131 10.22 -20.71 4.77
C TRP A 131 9.80 -19.25 4.89
N TYR A 132 8.90 -18.90 5.85
CA TYR A 132 8.54 -17.50 6.12
C TYR A 132 9.74 -16.70 6.62
N TYR A 133 10.56 -17.25 7.49
CA TYR A 133 11.79 -16.57 7.92
C TYR A 133 12.78 -16.39 6.75
N GLN A 134 12.99 -17.41 5.95
CA GLN A 134 13.86 -17.30 4.77
C GLN A 134 13.36 -16.23 3.80
N GLN A 135 12.09 -16.22 3.47
CA GLN A 135 11.53 -15.26 2.51
C GLN A 135 11.52 -13.83 3.07
N ASN A 136 10.95 -13.63 4.25
CA ASN A 136 10.69 -12.29 4.74
C ASN A 136 11.93 -11.65 5.40
N ILE A 137 12.71 -12.42 6.16
CA ILE A 137 13.89 -11.87 6.85
C ILE A 137 15.05 -11.72 5.87
N ASN A 138 15.36 -12.73 5.04
CA ASN A 138 16.41 -12.58 4.04
C ASN A 138 16.06 -11.52 2.99
N GLY A 139 14.77 -11.43 2.59
CA GLY A 139 14.31 -10.36 1.71
C GLY A 139 14.59 -8.96 2.28
N MET A 140 14.22 -8.74 3.54
CA MET A 140 14.49 -7.47 4.24
C MET A 140 15.98 -7.21 4.40
N LEU A 141 16.77 -8.24 4.75
CA LEU A 141 18.22 -8.15 4.87
C LEU A 141 18.86 -7.70 3.55
N ASN A 142 18.50 -8.34 2.44
CA ASN A 142 19.00 -7.99 1.11
C ASN A 142 18.61 -6.57 0.67
N VAL A 143 17.40 -6.10 1.03
CA VAL A 143 16.99 -4.71 0.77
C VAL A 143 17.88 -3.74 1.55
N LEU A 144 18.11 -3.98 2.84
CA LEU A 144 18.97 -3.11 3.67
C LEU A 144 20.43 -3.13 3.23
N GLU A 145 20.99 -4.28 2.81
CA GLU A 145 22.31 -4.39 2.21
C GLU A 145 22.39 -3.60 0.89
N GLY A 146 21.40 -3.76 0.03
CA GLY A 146 21.30 -3.01 -1.22
C GLY A 146 21.27 -1.50 -0.99
N MET A 147 20.48 -1.04 -0.04
CA MET A 147 20.42 0.38 0.35
C MET A 147 21.74 0.88 0.91
N LYS A 148 22.39 0.11 1.80
CA LYS A 148 23.70 0.44 2.35
C LYS A 148 24.75 0.62 1.23
N ASP A 149 24.81 -0.34 0.31
CA ASP A 149 25.84 -0.39 -0.75
C ASP A 149 25.57 0.60 -1.91
N SER A 150 24.31 1.00 -2.11
CA SER A 150 23.92 2.03 -3.09
C SER A 150 23.97 3.45 -2.53
N GLY A 151 23.86 3.61 -1.22
CA GLY A 151 23.77 4.91 -0.56
C GLY A 151 22.34 5.44 -0.40
N VAL A 152 21.30 4.69 -0.78
CA VAL A 152 19.89 5.06 -0.58
C VAL A 152 19.56 5.07 0.91
N LYS A 153 18.91 6.16 1.39
CA LYS A 153 18.74 6.41 2.83
C LYS A 153 17.30 6.47 3.33
N LYS A 154 16.29 6.26 2.49
CA LYS A 154 14.88 6.37 2.87
C LYS A 154 14.16 5.06 2.63
N LEU A 155 13.54 4.51 3.68
CA LEU A 155 12.80 3.25 3.64
C LEU A 155 11.40 3.40 4.24
N VAL A 156 10.37 3.15 3.44
CA VAL A 156 9.02 2.87 3.96
C VAL A 156 8.84 1.36 4.02
N PHE A 157 8.57 0.84 5.20
CA PHE A 157 8.45 -0.58 5.46
C PHE A 157 6.99 -0.99 5.69
N SER A 158 6.53 -1.95 4.91
CA SER A 158 5.25 -2.65 5.08
C SER A 158 5.29 -3.52 6.34
N SER A 159 4.93 -2.95 7.49
CA SER A 159 4.74 -3.69 8.73
C SER A 159 3.28 -4.16 8.88
N SER A 160 2.87 -4.61 10.04
CA SER A 160 1.56 -5.22 10.24
C SER A 160 1.08 -5.10 11.69
N ALA A 161 -0.24 -5.01 11.89
CA ALA A 161 -0.86 -5.18 13.20
C ALA A 161 -0.57 -6.55 13.84
N ALA A 162 -0.17 -7.57 13.05
CA ALA A 162 0.25 -8.87 13.56
C ALA A 162 1.48 -8.81 14.48
N THR A 163 2.24 -7.72 14.47
CA THR A 163 3.36 -7.46 15.38
C THR A 163 2.91 -7.31 16.84
N TYR A 164 1.67 -6.93 17.09
CA TYR A 164 1.12 -6.75 18.43
C TYR A 164 0.71 -8.06 19.11
N GLY A 165 0.41 -9.11 18.34
CA GLY A 165 -0.15 -10.35 18.87
C GLY A 165 -1.57 -10.16 19.41
N VAL A 166 -1.77 -10.47 20.69
CA VAL A 166 -3.02 -10.21 21.42
C VAL A 166 -2.79 -9.05 22.40
N PRO A 167 -3.06 -7.80 21.99
CA PRO A 167 -2.80 -6.66 22.85
C PRO A 167 -3.79 -6.61 24.04
N PRO A 168 -3.38 -6.06 25.19
CA PRO A 168 -4.22 -5.98 26.38
C PRO A 168 -5.23 -4.82 26.36
N VAL A 169 -5.36 -4.13 25.23
CA VAL A 169 -6.20 -2.94 25.03
C VAL A 169 -7.07 -3.08 23.80
N GLU A 170 -8.26 -2.47 23.82
CA GLU A 170 -9.23 -2.54 22.72
C GLU A 170 -8.75 -1.77 21.48
N VAL A 171 -8.24 -0.55 21.66
CA VAL A 171 -7.65 0.29 20.62
C VAL A 171 -6.16 0.37 20.87
N VAL A 172 -5.39 -0.16 19.92
CA VAL A 172 -3.94 -0.41 20.07
C VAL A 172 -3.15 0.82 19.64
N PRO A 173 -2.42 1.50 20.56
CA PRO A 173 -1.45 2.51 20.17
C PRO A 173 -0.13 1.87 19.74
N GLU A 174 0.73 2.63 19.05
CA GLU A 174 2.00 2.11 18.53
C GLU A 174 3.05 1.77 19.60
N ASP A 175 2.90 2.33 20.78
CA ASP A 175 3.80 2.14 21.92
C ASP A 175 3.31 1.10 22.93
N VAL A 176 2.28 0.32 22.59
CA VAL A 176 1.84 -0.79 23.42
C VAL A 176 2.95 -1.82 23.61
N VAL A 177 3.18 -2.24 24.84
CA VAL A 177 4.18 -3.23 25.22
C VAL A 177 3.60 -4.27 26.16
N PRO A 178 4.06 -5.52 26.12
CA PRO A 178 5.04 -6.05 25.16
C PRO A 178 4.41 -6.33 23.80
N MET A 179 5.19 -6.19 22.72
CA MET A 179 4.82 -6.65 21.39
C MET A 179 5.18 -8.14 21.30
N LEU A 180 4.16 -9.01 21.26
CA LEU A 180 4.33 -10.46 21.28
C LEU A 180 3.57 -11.10 20.11
N PRO A 181 4.14 -11.07 18.90
CA PRO A 181 3.50 -11.69 17.75
C PRO A 181 3.30 -13.20 17.98
N ILE A 182 2.08 -13.68 17.74
CA ILE A 182 1.65 -15.06 18.02
C ILE A 182 1.87 -16.02 16.84
N ASN A 183 2.42 -15.52 15.73
CA ASN A 183 2.69 -16.33 14.54
C ASN A 183 3.98 -15.88 13.84
N PRO A 184 4.61 -16.76 13.04
CA PRO A 184 5.87 -16.44 12.35
C PRO A 184 5.77 -15.24 11.40
N TYR A 185 4.65 -15.02 10.73
CA TYR A 185 4.45 -13.83 9.90
C TYR A 185 4.61 -12.54 10.72
N GLY A 186 3.88 -12.40 11.83
CA GLY A 186 4.00 -11.23 12.72
C GLY A 186 5.40 -11.06 13.28
N GLN A 187 6.08 -12.18 13.63
CA GLN A 187 7.47 -12.16 14.06
C GLN A 187 8.39 -11.58 12.98
N THR A 188 8.25 -12.02 11.71
CA THR A 188 9.10 -11.49 10.62
C THR A 188 8.89 -9.99 10.40
N LYS A 189 7.67 -9.48 10.58
CA LYS A 189 7.39 -8.03 10.49
C LYS A 189 8.04 -7.26 11.62
N LEU A 190 7.97 -7.74 12.85
CA LEU A 190 8.64 -7.12 13.99
C LEU A 190 10.16 -7.17 13.85
N PHE A 191 10.73 -8.28 13.39
CA PHE A 191 12.16 -8.38 13.07
C PHE A 191 12.58 -7.36 12.00
N GLY A 192 11.75 -7.14 10.97
CA GLY A 192 12.00 -6.13 9.95
C GLY A 192 12.14 -4.72 10.54
N GLU A 193 11.26 -4.35 11.48
CA GLU A 193 11.36 -3.06 12.18
C GLU A 193 12.66 -2.96 13.01
N TRP A 194 13.06 -4.02 13.71
CA TRP A 194 14.30 -4.03 14.49
C TRP A 194 15.55 -3.93 13.61
N MET A 195 15.58 -4.64 12.48
CA MET A 195 16.68 -4.54 11.51
C MET A 195 16.79 -3.12 10.93
N ALA A 196 15.66 -2.52 10.53
CA ALA A 196 15.65 -1.16 10.00
C ALA A 196 16.16 -0.15 11.03
N ARG A 197 15.74 -0.26 12.31
CA ARG A 197 16.22 0.61 13.40
C ARG A 197 17.72 0.47 13.66
N ALA A 198 18.26 -0.75 13.61
CA ALA A 198 19.69 -0.97 13.72
C ALA A 198 20.47 -0.32 12.56
N CYS A 199 19.93 -0.41 11.34
CA CYS A 199 20.52 0.21 10.15
C CYS A 199 20.43 1.74 10.15
N GLU A 200 19.40 2.31 10.78
CA GLU A 200 19.31 3.76 10.96
C GLU A 200 20.48 4.29 11.80
N HIS A 201 20.75 3.66 12.94
CA HIS A 201 21.86 4.05 13.81
C HIS A 201 23.24 3.90 13.14
N THR A 202 23.43 2.81 12.39
CA THR A 202 24.76 2.47 11.87
C THR A 202 25.03 3.06 10.50
N TYR A 203 24.04 3.04 9.63
CA TYR A 203 24.19 3.41 8.20
C TYR A 203 23.42 4.68 7.82
N GLY A 204 22.66 5.26 8.74
CA GLY A 204 21.82 6.43 8.48
C GLY A 204 20.65 6.14 7.54
N ILE A 205 20.19 4.88 7.48
CA ILE A 205 19.00 4.49 6.71
C ILE A 205 17.76 4.86 7.52
N ARG A 206 17.19 6.03 7.25
CA ARG A 206 15.95 6.53 7.87
C ARG A 206 14.79 5.66 7.45
N PHE A 207 13.96 5.21 8.40
CA PHE A 207 12.82 4.36 8.06
C PHE A 207 11.52 4.84 8.68
N CYS A 208 10.42 4.39 8.07
CA CYS A 208 9.07 4.55 8.56
C CYS A 208 8.35 3.22 8.37
N ALA A 209 7.99 2.54 9.46
CA ALA A 209 7.21 1.32 9.44
C ALA A 209 5.72 1.66 9.51
N LEU A 210 4.95 1.22 8.54
CA LEU A 210 3.49 1.33 8.52
C LEU A 210 2.88 0.00 8.95
N ARG A 211 2.23 -0.05 10.12
CA ARG A 211 1.56 -1.24 10.66
C ARG A 211 0.11 -1.27 10.19
N TYR A 212 -0.15 -2.04 9.12
CA TYR A 212 -1.50 -2.13 8.56
C TYR A 212 -2.41 -3.02 9.39
N PHE A 213 -3.68 -2.65 9.44
CA PHE A 213 -4.76 -3.50 9.89
C PHE A 213 -5.37 -4.26 8.71
N ASN A 214 -6.70 -4.38 8.60
CA ASN A 214 -7.31 -5.17 7.55
C ASN A 214 -7.49 -4.35 6.27
N VAL A 215 -6.59 -4.52 5.30
CA VAL A 215 -6.65 -3.81 4.02
C VAL A 215 -7.68 -4.45 3.11
N ALA A 216 -8.58 -3.63 2.56
CA ALA A 216 -9.65 -4.09 1.67
C ALA A 216 -10.06 -3.00 0.66
N GLY A 217 -11.00 -3.32 -0.23
CA GLY A 217 -11.46 -2.42 -1.28
C GLY A 217 -10.61 -2.48 -2.54
N CYS A 218 -10.90 -1.60 -3.47
CA CYS A 218 -10.15 -1.46 -4.71
C CYS A 218 -10.15 0.02 -5.14
N GLY A 219 -9.02 0.51 -5.65
CA GLY A 219 -8.95 1.80 -6.33
C GLY A 219 -9.39 1.65 -7.80
N PRO A 220 -8.49 1.80 -8.78
CA PRO A 220 -8.80 1.42 -10.16
C PRO A 220 -9.20 -0.05 -10.26
N VAL A 221 -10.26 -0.35 -11.01
CA VAL A 221 -10.85 -1.71 -11.08
C VAL A 221 -9.86 -2.77 -11.58
N GLU A 222 -8.87 -2.37 -12.37
CA GLU A 222 -7.79 -3.23 -12.89
C GLU A 222 -6.84 -3.69 -11.77
N LEU A 223 -6.88 -3.03 -10.62
CA LEU A 223 -6.07 -3.32 -9.44
C LEU A 223 -6.81 -4.13 -8.37
N GLU A 224 -7.81 -4.92 -8.77
CA GLU A 224 -8.48 -5.90 -7.91
C GLU A 224 -7.45 -6.76 -7.15
N ASP A 225 -7.78 -7.21 -5.91
CA ASP A 225 -6.88 -8.11 -5.17
C ASP A 225 -6.69 -9.43 -5.93
N PRO A 226 -5.49 -9.73 -6.43
CA PRO A 226 -5.25 -10.93 -7.24
C PRO A 226 -5.30 -12.22 -6.44
N ALA A 227 -5.44 -12.13 -5.12
CA ALA A 227 -5.40 -13.27 -4.22
C ALA A 227 -6.67 -13.33 -3.35
N ILE A 228 -7.36 -14.47 -3.40
CA ILE A 228 -8.57 -14.72 -2.58
C ILE A 228 -8.14 -15.14 -1.15
N LEU A 229 -7.51 -14.22 -0.43
CA LEU A 229 -6.95 -14.46 0.90
C LEU A 229 -7.51 -13.55 2.00
N ASN A 230 -8.13 -12.44 1.61
CA ASN A 230 -8.78 -11.50 2.52
C ASN A 230 -10.29 -11.76 2.60
N LEU A 231 -10.95 -11.25 3.65
CA LEU A 231 -12.36 -11.55 3.94
C LEU A 231 -13.27 -11.24 2.74
N ILE A 232 -13.25 -10.02 2.20
CA ILE A 232 -14.18 -9.61 1.14
C ILE A 232 -13.99 -10.42 -0.14
N PRO A 233 -12.78 -10.60 -0.71
CA PRO A 233 -12.57 -11.50 -1.84
C PRO A 233 -13.01 -12.95 -1.56
N MET A 234 -12.82 -13.46 -0.34
CA MET A 234 -13.29 -14.80 0.04
C MET A 234 -14.81 -14.91 0.06
N LEU A 235 -15.52 -13.87 0.51
CA LEU A 235 -16.97 -13.82 0.48
C LEU A 235 -17.48 -13.80 -0.97
N LEU A 236 -16.91 -12.94 -1.82
CA LEU A 236 -17.28 -12.81 -3.22
C LEU A 236 -16.99 -14.08 -4.04
N ASP A 237 -15.86 -14.75 -3.82
CA ASP A 237 -15.55 -16.05 -4.45
C ASP A 237 -16.56 -17.13 -4.07
N ARG A 238 -16.95 -17.19 -2.80
CA ARG A 238 -18.01 -18.14 -2.39
C ARG A 238 -19.33 -17.84 -3.04
N LEU A 239 -19.72 -16.56 -3.10
CA LEU A 239 -20.95 -16.14 -3.78
C LEU A 239 -20.90 -16.45 -5.28
N GLN A 240 -19.78 -16.22 -5.95
CA GLN A 240 -19.61 -16.58 -7.36
C GLN A 240 -19.85 -18.08 -7.62
N ARG A 241 -19.43 -18.93 -6.69
CA ARG A 241 -19.63 -20.38 -6.74
C ARG A 241 -21.02 -20.81 -6.25
N GLY A 242 -21.92 -19.89 -5.96
CA GLY A 242 -23.24 -20.16 -5.39
C GLY A 242 -23.20 -20.70 -3.96
N LYS A 243 -22.07 -20.58 -3.24
CA LYS A 243 -21.91 -21.10 -1.87
C LYS A 243 -22.20 -20.03 -0.84
N ALA A 244 -22.69 -20.46 0.32
CA ALA A 244 -22.91 -19.59 1.47
C ALA A 244 -21.59 -18.93 1.93
N PRO A 245 -21.54 -17.61 2.16
CA PRO A 245 -20.44 -16.97 2.90
C PRO A 245 -20.25 -17.61 4.27
N ALA A 246 -19.00 -17.70 4.75
CA ALA A 246 -18.65 -18.33 6.02
C ALA A 246 -18.21 -17.31 7.06
N ILE A 247 -18.81 -17.35 8.24
CA ILE A 247 -18.38 -16.65 9.45
C ILE A 247 -17.68 -17.68 10.36
N PHE A 248 -16.46 -17.38 10.83
CA PHE A 248 -15.68 -18.27 11.67
C PHE A 248 -15.80 -17.87 13.15
N GLY A 249 -16.72 -18.51 13.86
CA GLY A 249 -17.07 -18.24 15.25
C GLY A 249 -18.12 -17.12 15.37
N ASP A 250 -19.13 -17.35 16.23
CA ASP A 250 -20.16 -16.38 16.59
C ASP A 250 -20.35 -16.26 18.11
N ASP A 251 -19.35 -16.74 18.85
CA ASP A 251 -19.34 -16.81 20.32
C ASP A 251 -18.15 -16.03 20.94
N TYR A 252 -17.52 -15.11 20.18
CA TYR A 252 -16.51 -14.20 20.70
C TYR A 252 -17.13 -13.20 21.69
N PRO A 253 -16.36 -12.69 22.67
CA PRO A 253 -16.80 -11.64 23.60
C PRO A 253 -16.85 -10.27 22.88
N THR A 254 -17.69 -10.15 21.87
CA THR A 254 -17.94 -8.97 21.05
C THR A 254 -19.44 -8.73 20.93
N PRO A 255 -19.92 -7.55 20.51
CA PRO A 255 -21.36 -7.22 20.54
C PRO A 255 -22.25 -8.19 19.76
N ASP A 256 -21.78 -8.77 18.65
CA ASP A 256 -22.54 -9.71 17.80
C ASP A 256 -21.95 -11.12 17.77
N GLY A 257 -20.96 -11.39 18.63
CA GLY A 257 -20.29 -12.69 18.73
C GLY A 257 -19.22 -12.95 17.68
N THR A 258 -19.05 -12.08 16.67
CA THR A 258 -18.04 -12.25 15.62
C THR A 258 -16.80 -11.37 15.86
N CYS A 259 -15.67 -11.71 15.24
CA CYS A 259 -14.45 -10.90 15.38
C CYS A 259 -14.65 -9.48 14.89
N VAL A 260 -14.04 -8.50 15.63
CA VAL A 260 -14.03 -7.09 15.25
C VAL A 260 -12.64 -6.71 14.72
N ARG A 261 -12.59 -6.04 13.58
CA ARG A 261 -11.34 -5.61 12.92
C ARG A 261 -11.45 -4.17 12.44
N ASP A 262 -10.31 -3.52 12.33
CA ASP A 262 -10.17 -2.21 11.70
C ASP A 262 -9.91 -2.43 10.20
N TYR A 263 -10.84 -1.99 9.36
CA TYR A 263 -10.73 -2.11 7.91
C TYR A 263 -10.30 -0.78 7.30
N ILE A 264 -9.23 -0.80 6.51
CA ILE A 264 -8.70 0.34 5.81
C ILE A 264 -8.81 0.15 4.28
N HIS A 265 -9.27 1.19 3.58
CA HIS A 265 -9.34 1.16 2.13
C HIS A 265 -7.92 1.17 1.54
N VAL A 266 -7.68 0.34 0.52
CA VAL A 266 -6.35 0.21 -0.09
C VAL A 266 -5.83 1.52 -0.69
N SER A 267 -6.72 2.40 -1.19
CA SER A 267 -6.33 3.74 -1.68
C SER A 267 -5.88 4.67 -0.54
N ASP A 268 -6.57 4.64 0.61
CA ASP A 268 -6.11 5.39 1.80
C ASP A 268 -4.76 4.88 2.28
N LEU A 269 -4.55 3.56 2.23
CA LEU A 269 -3.25 2.99 2.55
C LEU A 269 -2.18 3.42 1.55
N ALA A 270 -2.48 3.48 0.26
CA ALA A 270 -1.53 4.00 -0.74
C ALA A 270 -1.13 5.45 -0.43
N ASP A 271 -2.09 6.31 -0.10
CA ASP A 271 -1.81 7.70 0.32
C ASP A 271 -0.97 7.76 1.60
N ALA A 272 -1.16 6.83 2.55
CA ALA A 272 -0.32 6.75 3.75
C ALA A 272 1.16 6.48 3.40
N HIS A 273 1.45 5.71 2.34
CA HIS A 273 2.82 5.49 1.88
C HIS A 273 3.45 6.75 1.30
N LEU A 274 2.67 7.53 0.56
CA LEU A 274 3.13 8.83 0.04
C LEU A 274 3.41 9.81 1.19
N ALA A 275 2.53 9.84 2.19
CA ALA A 275 2.72 10.64 3.40
C ALA A 275 3.97 10.20 4.18
N ALA A 276 4.24 8.89 4.25
CA ALA A 276 5.44 8.36 4.89
C ALA A 276 6.72 8.73 4.14
N LEU A 277 6.72 8.74 2.79
CA LEU A 277 7.87 9.26 2.02
C LEU A 277 8.14 10.73 2.34
N GLN A 278 7.10 11.57 2.41
CA GLN A 278 7.23 12.98 2.77
C GLN A 278 7.70 13.16 4.23
N TYR A 279 7.23 12.30 5.14
CA TYR A 279 7.69 12.31 6.54
C TYR A 279 9.18 11.98 6.65
N LEU A 280 9.70 11.09 5.81
CA LEU A 280 11.13 10.76 5.76
C LEU A 280 12.02 11.90 5.23
N GLU A 281 11.47 12.93 4.58
CA GLU A 281 12.22 14.12 4.17
C GLU A 281 12.51 15.08 5.34
N ARG A 282 11.78 14.99 6.44
CA ARG A 282 11.95 15.90 7.59
C ARG A 282 13.27 15.64 8.29
N ASP A 283 13.97 16.69 8.70
CA ASP A 283 15.22 16.57 9.45
C ASP A 283 14.98 15.97 10.84
N GLU A 284 13.92 16.42 11.52
CA GLU A 284 13.51 15.89 12.81
C GLU A 284 12.26 15.01 12.65
N ARG A 285 12.35 13.78 13.14
CA ARG A 285 11.27 12.80 13.17
C ARG A 285 11.12 12.25 14.57
N LYS A 286 9.89 12.25 15.06
CA LYS A 286 9.57 11.81 16.41
C LYS A 286 9.45 10.30 16.53
N TYR A 287 8.95 9.66 15.48
CA TYR A 287 8.54 8.27 15.49
C TYR A 287 9.01 7.55 14.22
N ASP A 288 9.20 6.25 14.35
CA ASP A 288 9.64 5.35 13.29
C ASP A 288 8.56 4.31 12.89
N ALA A 289 7.45 4.24 13.65
CA ALA A 289 6.34 3.33 13.39
C ALA A 289 4.99 4.02 13.57
N PHE A 290 4.05 3.68 12.68
CA PHE A 290 2.70 4.25 12.63
C PHE A 290 1.66 3.19 12.33
N ASN A 291 0.55 3.21 13.05
CA ASN A 291 -0.63 2.43 12.71
C ASN A 291 -1.34 3.07 11.51
N VAL A 292 -1.75 2.24 10.56
CA VAL A 292 -2.57 2.65 9.42
C VAL A 292 -3.89 1.88 9.45
N GLY A 293 -4.89 2.54 10.00
CA GLY A 293 -6.26 2.07 10.17
C GLY A 293 -7.20 3.26 10.23
N THR A 294 -8.49 2.99 10.43
CA THR A 294 -9.52 4.02 10.61
C THR A 294 -9.72 4.42 12.07
N GLY A 295 -9.23 3.62 13.00
CA GLY A 295 -9.54 3.75 14.43
C GLY A 295 -10.94 3.24 14.79
N LYS A 296 -11.64 2.60 13.85
CA LYS A 296 -13.01 2.09 14.04
C LYS A 296 -13.03 0.58 13.84
N GLY A 297 -13.69 -0.12 14.76
CA GLY A 297 -13.92 -1.55 14.65
C GLY A 297 -15.18 -1.84 13.83
N THR A 298 -15.10 -2.83 12.95
CA THR A 298 -16.24 -3.39 12.22
C THR A 298 -16.22 -4.89 12.40
N SER A 299 -17.36 -5.50 12.73
CA SER A 299 -17.46 -6.93 12.91
C SER A 299 -17.49 -7.69 11.58
N VAL A 300 -17.14 -8.98 11.61
CA VAL A 300 -17.26 -9.83 10.42
C VAL A 300 -18.69 -9.91 9.94
N ARG A 301 -19.66 -9.93 10.86
CA ARG A 301 -21.09 -9.95 10.53
C ARG A 301 -21.52 -8.65 9.83
N GLU A 302 -21.09 -7.50 10.31
CA GLU A 302 -21.35 -6.21 9.65
C GLU A 302 -20.79 -6.18 8.22
N ILE A 303 -19.59 -6.72 7.98
CA ILE A 303 -19.05 -6.85 6.62
C ILE A 303 -19.93 -7.77 5.75
N VAL A 304 -20.39 -8.91 6.27
CA VAL A 304 -21.28 -9.83 5.53
C VAL A 304 -22.62 -9.17 5.19
N GLU A 305 -23.18 -8.41 6.11
CA GLU A 305 -24.40 -7.64 5.87
C GLU A 305 -24.22 -6.54 4.82
N GLU A 306 -23.06 -5.85 4.87
CA GLU A 306 -22.75 -4.84 3.88
C GLU A 306 -22.52 -5.46 2.48
N VAL A 307 -21.87 -6.62 2.38
CA VAL A 307 -21.77 -7.39 1.13
C VAL A 307 -23.15 -7.77 0.61
N ARG A 308 -24.07 -8.20 1.47
CA ARG A 308 -25.48 -8.51 1.08
C ARG A 308 -26.18 -7.27 0.52
N ARG A 309 -26.01 -6.13 1.18
CA ARG A 309 -26.61 -4.85 0.77
C ARG A 309 -26.08 -4.40 -0.60
N VAL A 310 -24.76 -4.43 -0.78
CA VAL A 310 -24.08 -3.93 -2.00
C VAL A 310 -24.34 -4.85 -3.20
N THR A 311 -24.25 -6.16 -3.00
CA THR A 311 -24.44 -7.13 -4.10
C THR A 311 -25.91 -7.33 -4.48
N GLY A 312 -26.84 -7.08 -3.54
CA GLY A 312 -28.27 -7.41 -3.71
C GLY A 312 -28.58 -8.92 -3.74
N LEU A 313 -27.57 -9.78 -3.47
CA LEU A 313 -27.73 -11.24 -3.52
C LEU A 313 -28.45 -11.76 -2.26
N PRO A 314 -29.47 -12.62 -2.40
CA PRO A 314 -30.29 -13.12 -1.30
C PRO A 314 -29.63 -14.33 -0.60
N PHE A 315 -28.38 -14.23 -0.22
CA PHE A 315 -27.67 -15.33 0.44
C PHE A 315 -27.92 -15.38 1.95
N ARG A 316 -27.68 -16.55 2.52
CA ARG A 316 -27.52 -16.76 3.96
C ARG A 316 -26.11 -17.25 4.25
N GLU A 317 -25.49 -16.69 5.30
CA GLU A 317 -24.18 -17.09 5.77
C GLU A 317 -24.24 -18.42 6.54
N THR A 318 -23.09 -19.11 6.61
CA THR A 318 -22.91 -20.29 7.45
C THR A 318 -21.91 -19.95 8.55
N VAL A 319 -22.23 -20.28 9.79
CA VAL A 319 -21.29 -20.17 10.91
C VAL A 319 -20.47 -21.45 11.01
N LEU A 320 -19.16 -21.30 11.07
CA LEU A 320 -18.18 -22.36 11.24
C LEU A 320 -17.44 -22.18 12.59
N GLU A 321 -16.70 -23.19 13.00
CA GLU A 321 -15.85 -23.10 14.20
C GLU A 321 -14.84 -21.94 14.12
N ARG A 322 -14.43 -21.40 15.28
CA ARG A 322 -13.42 -20.36 15.38
C ARG A 322 -12.11 -20.79 14.72
N ARG A 323 -11.45 -19.84 14.09
CA ARG A 323 -10.04 -20.05 13.66
C ARG A 323 -9.12 -19.95 14.87
N ALA A 324 -8.18 -20.87 14.98
CA ALA A 324 -7.16 -20.82 16.04
C ALA A 324 -6.31 -19.55 15.94
N GLY A 325 -6.14 -18.84 17.07
CA GLY A 325 -5.28 -17.67 17.15
C GLY A 325 -5.91 -16.35 16.68
N ASP A 326 -7.19 -16.32 16.34
CA ASP A 326 -7.87 -15.05 16.03
C ASP A 326 -8.22 -14.29 17.33
N PRO A 327 -7.73 -13.06 17.55
CA PRO A 327 -8.15 -12.25 18.69
C PRO A 327 -9.61 -11.78 18.47
N PRO A 328 -10.41 -11.65 19.56
CA PRO A 328 -11.79 -11.15 19.46
C PRO A 328 -11.86 -9.79 18.78
N GLN A 329 -10.93 -8.89 19.11
CA GLN A 329 -10.90 -7.53 18.60
C GLN A 329 -9.46 -7.09 18.32
N LEU A 330 -9.27 -6.33 17.22
CA LEU A 330 -8.00 -5.70 16.89
C LEU A 330 -8.26 -4.41 16.09
N ILE A 331 -8.16 -3.27 16.77
CA ILE A 331 -8.40 -1.92 16.22
C ILE A 331 -7.16 -1.07 16.47
N GLY A 332 -6.69 -0.31 15.48
CA GLY A 332 -5.52 0.56 15.61
C GLY A 332 -5.86 1.99 16.00
N SER A 333 -5.06 2.60 16.86
CA SER A 333 -5.12 4.06 17.03
C SER A 333 -4.46 4.74 15.84
N ALA A 334 -5.22 5.49 15.05
CA ALA A 334 -4.69 6.30 13.94
C ALA A 334 -4.19 7.70 14.42
N LYS A 335 -4.21 7.95 15.72
CA LYS A 335 -3.89 9.29 16.26
C LYS A 335 -2.51 9.77 15.84
N ARG A 336 -1.49 8.93 15.95
CA ARG A 336 -0.10 9.30 15.66
C ARG A 336 0.11 9.68 14.20
N ILE A 337 -0.38 8.89 13.24
CA ILE A 337 -0.24 9.21 11.82
C ILE A 337 -1.03 10.46 11.44
N ASN A 338 -2.21 10.69 12.04
CA ASN A 338 -3.00 11.89 11.81
C ASN A 338 -2.26 13.15 12.27
N GLU A 339 -1.68 13.12 13.48
CA GLU A 339 -0.99 14.28 14.07
C GLU A 339 0.37 14.56 13.41
N GLU A 340 1.14 13.51 13.12
CA GLU A 340 2.51 13.66 12.62
C GLU A 340 2.57 13.80 11.10
N MET A 341 1.69 13.14 10.33
CA MET A 341 1.72 13.18 8.88
C MET A 341 0.57 14.00 8.26
N GLY A 342 -0.44 14.37 9.06
CA GLY A 342 -1.66 15.02 8.54
C GLY A 342 -2.49 14.08 7.65
N TRP A 343 -2.22 12.79 7.71
CA TRP A 343 -2.95 11.78 6.94
C TRP A 343 -4.21 11.32 7.70
N HIS A 344 -5.31 11.16 6.99
CA HIS A 344 -6.57 10.65 7.52
C HIS A 344 -7.21 9.67 6.54
N ALA A 345 -7.79 8.58 7.06
CA ALA A 345 -8.61 7.69 6.26
C ALA A 345 -9.88 8.44 5.79
N ARG A 346 -10.24 8.28 4.52
CA ARG A 346 -11.38 8.97 3.87
C ARG A 346 -12.54 8.04 3.59
N TYR A 347 -12.25 6.78 3.32
CA TYR A 347 -13.22 5.78 2.92
C TYR A 347 -13.72 4.99 4.12
N ASP A 348 -15.01 4.70 4.12
CA ASP A 348 -15.65 3.85 5.12
C ASP A 348 -15.85 2.40 4.62
N VAL A 349 -16.48 1.57 5.45
CA VAL A 349 -16.75 0.14 5.12
C VAL A 349 -17.63 -0.01 3.89
N LYS A 350 -18.58 0.90 3.69
CA LYS A 350 -19.44 0.90 2.51
C LYS A 350 -18.63 1.11 1.26
N ASP A 351 -17.76 2.13 1.23
CA ASP A 351 -16.87 2.43 0.10
C ASP A 351 -15.94 1.24 -0.18
N ILE A 352 -15.43 0.60 0.88
CA ILE A 352 -14.57 -0.59 0.78
C ILE A 352 -15.30 -1.73 0.07
N VAL A 353 -16.53 -2.05 0.49
CA VAL A 353 -17.29 -3.16 -0.09
C VAL A 353 -17.77 -2.82 -1.51
N GLU A 354 -18.25 -1.59 -1.74
CA GLU A 354 -18.70 -1.15 -3.06
C GLU A 354 -17.57 -1.18 -4.08
N SER A 355 -16.37 -0.66 -3.73
CA SER A 355 -15.22 -0.67 -4.63
C SER A 355 -14.72 -2.09 -4.94
N ALA A 356 -14.68 -2.97 -3.94
CA ALA A 356 -14.32 -4.38 -4.13
C ALA A 356 -15.32 -5.10 -5.04
N TRP A 357 -16.65 -4.87 -4.83
CA TRP A 357 -17.69 -5.44 -5.68
C TRP A 357 -17.61 -4.95 -7.12
N ASN A 358 -17.41 -3.66 -7.33
CA ASN A 358 -17.28 -3.08 -8.67
C ASN A 358 -16.09 -3.67 -9.43
N ALA A 359 -14.95 -3.84 -8.76
CA ALA A 359 -13.77 -4.47 -9.35
C ALA A 359 -14.03 -5.95 -9.67
N TRP A 360 -14.66 -6.69 -8.76
CA TRP A 360 -15.06 -8.09 -8.98
C TRP A 360 -15.96 -8.24 -10.20
N GLN A 361 -16.97 -7.39 -10.33
CA GLN A 361 -17.90 -7.40 -11.47
C GLN A 361 -17.25 -6.96 -12.80
N ALA A 362 -16.24 -6.11 -12.75
CA ALA A 362 -15.51 -5.68 -13.94
C ALA A 362 -14.56 -6.76 -14.48
N ASN A 363 -14.14 -7.70 -13.63
CA ASN A 363 -13.27 -8.81 -14.03
C ASN A 363 -14.10 -9.93 -14.70
N PRO A 364 -13.86 -10.25 -15.99
CA PRO A 364 -14.63 -11.28 -16.69
C PRO A 364 -14.55 -12.69 -16.06
N GLU A 365 -13.47 -12.97 -15.31
CA GLU A 365 -13.28 -14.26 -14.64
C GLU A 365 -14.10 -14.36 -13.34
N HIS A 366 -14.52 -13.23 -12.78
CA HIS A 366 -15.18 -13.15 -11.49
C HIS A 366 -16.66 -12.73 -11.56
N HIS A 367 -17.13 -12.25 -12.70
CA HIS A 367 -18.47 -11.70 -12.86
C HIS A 367 -19.59 -12.60 -12.33
N ILE A 368 -20.49 -12.04 -11.51
CA ILE A 368 -21.68 -12.71 -10.97
C ILE A 368 -22.93 -12.15 -11.65
N ASP A 369 -23.73 -13.00 -12.31
CA ASP A 369 -25.05 -12.62 -12.81
C ASP A 369 -26.05 -12.57 -11.64
N VAL A 370 -26.27 -11.37 -11.13
CA VAL A 370 -27.15 -11.13 -9.97
C VAL A 370 -28.60 -11.58 -10.25
N ALA A 371 -29.08 -11.44 -11.50
CA ALA A 371 -30.47 -11.75 -11.86
C ALA A 371 -30.78 -13.24 -11.83
N SER A 372 -29.80 -14.08 -12.15
CA SER A 372 -29.93 -15.53 -12.18
C SER A 372 -29.33 -16.23 -10.95
N TRP A 373 -28.68 -15.49 -10.05
CA TRP A 373 -27.94 -16.05 -8.93
C TRP A 373 -28.84 -16.85 -7.97
N LYS A 374 -28.36 -18.01 -7.57
CA LYS A 374 -29.01 -18.87 -6.57
C LYS A 374 -27.92 -19.45 -5.66
N GLN A 375 -28.26 -19.47 -4.35
CA GLN A 375 -27.41 -20.21 -3.41
C GLN A 375 -27.61 -21.71 -3.67
N LEU A 376 -26.48 -22.39 -3.84
CA LEU A 376 -26.42 -23.86 -3.91
C LEU A 376 -26.17 -24.37 -2.49
N ASP A 377 -26.86 -25.41 -2.09
CA ASP A 377 -26.73 -26.04 -0.77
C ASP A 377 -25.40 -26.77 -0.59
#